data_91314d8f8b32281cd29431e55de01af7
#
_entry.id   91314d8f8b32281cd29431e55de01af7
#
_cell.length_a   1.000
_cell.length_b   1.000
_cell.length_c   1.000
_cell.angle_alpha   90.00
_cell.angle_beta   90.00
_cell.angle_gamma   90.00
#
_symmetry.space_group_name_H-M   'P 1'
#
loop_
_entity.id
_entity.type
_entity.pdbx_description
1 polymer ?
#
loop_
_entity_poly.entity_id
_entity_poly.type
_entity_poly.pdbx_seq_one_letter_code
_entity_poly.pdbx_strand_id
1 'polypeptide(L)'
;IYKGIGTSIHKFDIFKEYDKRVITTIDHIFTYGKYEYEETFNSFNWQITSEIDTIHNYVCQKAICDFGGRTWEAWFTMEIPISDGPYKFCGLPGLILNIADTQNHYSFKFLSIEKPSEIINIERTDKDRTKTTKNDFFKLQDKHSNSFSHGVRDMTSNDKAVQRAIEYEMSKNNPIELDRK
;
A
#
# COMPACT_ATOMS: atom_id res chain seq x y z
N ILE A 1 -5.71 -0.31 -12.12
CA ILE A 1 -6.26 0.05 -10.80
C ILE A 1 -6.59 -1.25 -10.10
N TYR A 2 -5.82 -1.61 -9.08
CA TYR A 2 -6.21 -2.70 -8.19
C TYR A 2 -7.24 -2.14 -7.20
N LYS A 3 -8.52 -2.34 -7.47
CA LYS A 3 -9.53 -2.27 -6.41
C LYS A 3 -9.43 -3.56 -5.60
N GLY A 4 -8.53 -3.60 -4.63
CA GLY A 4 -8.58 -4.62 -3.60
C GLY A 4 -9.85 -4.41 -2.79
N ILE A 5 -10.81 -5.35 -2.89
CA ILE A 5 -11.92 -5.45 -1.96
C ILE A 5 -11.34 -6.12 -0.70
N GLY A 6 -10.49 -5.40 -0.01
CA GLY A 6 -10.06 -5.74 1.33
C GLY A 6 -10.67 -4.70 2.26
N THR A 7 -11.08 -5.11 3.43
CA THR A 7 -11.39 -4.21 4.55
C THR A 7 -10.11 -3.55 5.05
N SER A 8 -9.37 -2.90 4.14
CA SER A 8 -8.21 -2.10 4.49
C SER A 8 -8.72 -0.81 5.11
N ILE A 9 -8.29 -0.55 6.34
CA ILE A 9 -8.52 0.71 7.06
C ILE A 9 -7.75 1.84 6.37
N HIS A 10 -6.74 1.51 5.55
CA HIS A 10 -5.93 2.46 4.81
C HIS A 10 -6.57 2.77 3.44
N LYS A 11 -6.97 4.02 3.28
CA LYS A 11 -7.51 4.55 2.01
C LYS A 11 -6.41 5.34 1.31
N PHE A 12 -5.52 4.66 0.61
CA PHE A 12 -4.55 5.29 -0.27
C PHE A 12 -4.74 4.79 -1.71
N ASP A 13 -4.46 5.65 -2.67
CA ASP A 13 -4.38 5.29 -4.09
C ASP A 13 -2.91 5.31 -4.52
N ILE A 14 -2.51 4.30 -5.29
CA ILE A 14 -1.16 4.18 -5.85
C ILE A 14 -1.25 4.12 -7.36
N PHE A 15 -0.57 5.03 -8.02
CA PHE A 15 -0.44 5.08 -9.47
C PHE A 15 1.02 4.79 -9.83
N LYS A 16 1.24 3.77 -10.67
CA LYS A 16 2.55 3.41 -11.17
C LYS A 16 2.66 3.80 -12.64
N GLU A 17 3.52 4.75 -12.94
CA GLU A 17 3.84 5.21 -14.31
C GLU A 17 5.17 4.59 -14.72
N TYR A 18 5.13 3.45 -15.41
CA TYR A 18 6.32 2.65 -15.73
C TYR A 18 7.28 3.34 -16.69
N ASP A 19 6.76 4.07 -17.66
CA ASP A 19 7.52 4.87 -18.63
C ASP A 19 8.33 6.00 -17.97
N LYS A 20 7.75 6.65 -16.96
CA LYS A 20 8.39 7.71 -16.18
C LYS A 20 9.16 7.20 -14.97
N ARG A 21 8.98 5.94 -14.61
CA ARG A 21 9.51 5.33 -13.39
C ARG A 21 9.10 6.09 -12.11
N VAL A 22 7.84 6.54 -12.06
CA VAL A 22 7.28 7.31 -10.97
C VAL A 22 6.12 6.55 -10.33
N ILE A 23 6.12 6.50 -9.02
CA ILE A 23 4.99 6.06 -8.20
C ILE A 23 4.39 7.29 -7.54
N THR A 24 3.12 7.55 -7.84
CA THR A 24 2.35 8.59 -7.16
C THR A 24 1.48 7.94 -6.10
N THR A 25 1.61 8.39 -4.86
CA THR A 25 0.75 7.99 -3.75
C THR A 25 -0.18 9.14 -3.39
N ILE A 26 -1.48 8.86 -3.30
CA ILE A 26 -2.47 9.77 -2.76
C ILE A 26 -2.98 9.13 -1.48
N ASP A 27 -2.80 9.81 -0.37
CA ASP A 27 -3.21 9.36 0.95
C ASP A 27 -3.93 10.47 1.71
N HIS A 28 -4.60 10.11 2.79
CA HIS A 28 -5.48 10.99 3.53
C HIS A 28 -5.04 11.10 5.00
N ILE A 29 -4.86 12.34 5.46
CA ILE A 29 -4.71 12.62 6.89
C ILE A 29 -6.05 13.15 7.40
N PHE A 30 -6.65 12.43 8.35
CA PHE A 30 -7.93 12.81 8.95
C PHE A 30 -7.90 14.28 9.42
N THR A 31 -8.92 15.05 9.12
CA THR A 31 -9.07 16.51 9.33
C THR A 31 -8.20 17.42 8.47
N TYR A 32 -7.08 16.94 7.91
CA TYR A 32 -6.19 17.76 7.07
C TYR A 32 -6.42 17.60 5.56
N GLY A 33 -7.11 16.52 5.14
CA GLY A 33 -7.46 16.27 3.74
C GLY A 33 -6.53 15.30 3.03
N LYS A 34 -6.54 15.37 1.69
CA LYS A 34 -5.77 14.49 0.82
C LYS A 34 -4.44 15.10 0.43
N TYR A 35 -3.42 14.27 0.42
CA TYR A 35 -2.07 14.62 0.03
C TYR A 35 -1.59 13.72 -1.10
N GLU A 36 -0.82 14.29 -2.01
CA GLU A 36 -0.17 13.59 -3.11
C GLU A 36 1.34 13.77 -2.99
N TYR A 37 2.08 12.66 -3.07
CA TYR A 37 3.53 12.70 -3.17
C TYR A 37 4.03 11.68 -4.20
N GLU A 38 5.18 11.98 -4.80
CA GLU A 38 5.81 11.16 -5.82
C GLU A 38 7.10 10.54 -5.30
N GLU A 39 7.36 9.30 -5.72
CA GLU A 39 8.59 8.56 -5.48
C GLU A 39 9.07 7.96 -6.79
N THR A 40 10.37 7.76 -6.93
CA THR A 40 10.90 6.92 -8.00
C THR A 40 10.63 5.45 -7.70
N PHE A 41 10.54 4.61 -8.73
CA PHE A 41 10.42 3.16 -8.53
C PHE A 41 11.56 2.66 -7.64
N ASN A 42 11.20 1.96 -6.58
CA ASN A 42 12.16 1.34 -5.69
C ASN A 42 12.84 0.15 -6.38
N SER A 43 14.14 0.04 -6.19
CA SER A 43 14.86 -1.19 -6.53
C SER A 43 14.71 -2.15 -5.36
N PHE A 44 13.77 -3.09 -5.49
CA PHE A 44 13.64 -4.16 -4.51
C PHE A 44 14.76 -5.18 -4.70
N ASN A 45 15.48 -5.48 -3.64
CA ASN A 45 16.51 -6.52 -3.64
C ASN A 45 15.85 -7.89 -3.37
N TRP A 46 15.14 -8.42 -4.39
CA TRP A 46 14.46 -9.69 -4.28
C TRP A 46 15.43 -10.86 -4.21
N GLN A 47 15.27 -11.70 -3.21
CA GLN A 47 15.90 -13.00 -3.08
C GLN A 47 14.88 -14.05 -3.52
N ILE A 48 15.01 -14.57 -4.74
CA ILE A 48 14.13 -15.63 -5.27
C ILE A 48 14.56 -16.94 -4.65
N THR A 49 13.63 -17.68 -4.06
CA THR A 49 13.88 -18.99 -3.43
C THR A 49 13.54 -20.13 -4.37
N SER A 50 13.80 -21.37 -3.96
CA SER A 50 13.38 -22.58 -4.69
C SER A 50 11.96 -23.04 -4.34
N GLU A 51 11.26 -22.35 -3.47
CA GLU A 51 9.91 -22.71 -3.04
C GLU A 51 8.91 -22.43 -4.15
N ILE A 52 8.08 -23.43 -4.45
CA ILE A 52 7.03 -23.38 -5.47
C ILE A 52 5.69 -23.69 -4.81
N ASP A 53 4.65 -22.97 -5.18
CA ASP A 53 3.26 -23.24 -4.77
C ASP A 53 2.30 -22.94 -5.94
N THR A 54 1.05 -23.31 -5.80
CA THR A 54 0.01 -23.04 -6.81
C THR A 54 -1.06 -22.12 -6.23
N ILE A 55 -1.22 -20.93 -6.83
CA ILE A 55 -2.19 -19.93 -6.43
C ILE A 55 -3.17 -19.70 -7.59
N HIS A 56 -4.45 -20.00 -7.39
CA HIS A 56 -5.49 -19.86 -8.42
C HIS A 56 -5.11 -20.44 -9.79
N ASN A 57 -4.54 -21.66 -9.79
CA ASN A 57 -4.05 -22.41 -10.97
C ASN A 57 -2.77 -21.85 -11.63
N TYR A 58 -2.14 -20.81 -11.07
CA TYR A 58 -0.84 -20.34 -11.51
C TYR A 58 0.27 -20.98 -10.70
N VAL A 59 1.30 -21.47 -11.36
CA VAL A 59 2.52 -21.92 -10.69
C VAL A 59 3.30 -20.69 -10.24
N CYS A 60 3.52 -20.56 -8.94
CA CYS A 60 4.16 -19.43 -8.31
C CYS A 60 5.47 -19.82 -7.65
N GLN A 61 6.44 -18.93 -7.70
CA GLN A 61 7.71 -19.03 -6.99
C GLN A 61 7.78 -17.98 -5.89
N LYS A 62 8.42 -18.35 -4.77
CA LYS A 62 8.57 -17.44 -3.63
C LYS A 62 9.77 -16.54 -3.81
N ALA A 63 9.61 -15.28 -3.41
CA ALA A 63 10.69 -14.31 -3.30
C ALA A 63 10.57 -13.52 -2.00
N ILE A 64 11.71 -13.06 -1.47
CA ILE A 64 11.79 -12.35 -0.19
C ILE A 64 12.53 -11.04 -0.43
N CYS A 65 12.06 -9.95 0.19
CA CYS A 65 12.79 -8.69 0.24
C CYS A 65 12.54 -7.92 1.54
N ASP A 66 13.45 -7.01 1.85
CA ASP A 66 13.22 -6.02 2.90
C ASP A 66 12.74 -4.71 2.27
N PHE A 67 11.65 -4.17 2.79
CA PHE A 67 11.12 -2.89 2.36
C PHE A 67 10.29 -2.25 3.47
N GLY A 68 10.47 -0.95 3.66
CA GLY A 68 9.73 -0.17 4.64
C GLY A 68 9.93 -0.63 6.08
N GLY A 69 11.13 -1.14 6.43
CA GLY A 69 11.43 -1.68 7.76
C GLY A 69 10.75 -3.02 8.06
N ARG A 70 10.26 -3.72 7.02
CA ARG A 70 9.64 -5.04 7.12
C ARG A 70 10.28 -6.00 6.15
N THR A 71 10.31 -7.29 6.50
CA THR A 71 10.64 -8.37 5.58
C THR A 71 9.35 -8.90 4.95
N TRP A 72 9.32 -8.97 3.63
CA TRP A 72 8.16 -9.37 2.83
C TRP A 72 8.41 -10.67 2.10
N GLU A 73 7.40 -11.53 2.08
CA GLU A 73 7.37 -12.79 1.32
C GLU A 73 6.34 -12.65 0.21
N ALA A 74 6.81 -12.73 -1.04
CA ALA A 74 6.00 -12.62 -2.24
C ALA A 74 5.93 -13.95 -2.98
N TRP A 75 4.77 -14.25 -3.53
CA TRP A 75 4.54 -15.35 -4.47
C TRP A 75 4.21 -14.75 -5.83
N PHE A 76 5.07 -14.97 -6.81
CA PHE A 76 4.92 -14.43 -8.15
C PHE A 76 4.87 -15.53 -9.20
N THR A 77 4.20 -15.26 -10.32
CA THR A 77 4.12 -16.20 -11.45
C THR A 77 4.70 -15.61 -12.72
N MET A 78 5.53 -16.38 -13.41
CA MET A 78 6.03 -16.04 -14.74
C MET A 78 5.02 -16.29 -15.87
N GLU A 79 3.91 -16.99 -15.59
CA GLU A 79 2.83 -17.20 -16.55
C GLU A 79 2.12 -15.89 -16.91
N ILE A 80 2.22 -14.87 -16.03
CA ILE A 80 1.78 -13.51 -16.30
C ILE A 80 3.04 -12.63 -16.31
N PRO A 81 3.64 -12.36 -17.49
CA PRO A 81 4.93 -11.69 -17.60
C PRO A 81 4.82 -10.17 -17.43
N ILE A 82 4.22 -9.75 -16.33
CA ILE A 82 4.05 -8.35 -15.94
C ILE A 82 4.82 -8.15 -14.64
N SER A 83 5.90 -7.37 -14.67
CA SER A 83 6.72 -7.06 -13.50
C SER A 83 6.03 -6.06 -12.57
N ASP A 84 4.91 -6.47 -11.99
CA ASP A 84 4.08 -5.64 -11.10
C ASP A 84 3.54 -6.46 -9.92
N GLY A 85 2.89 -5.75 -8.97
CA GLY A 85 2.29 -6.33 -7.79
C GLY A 85 1.47 -5.31 -7.00
N PRO A 86 0.88 -5.71 -5.88
CA PRO A 86 0.12 -4.81 -5.03
C PRO A 86 1.01 -3.75 -4.37
N TYR A 87 0.39 -2.66 -3.91
CA TYR A 87 1.07 -1.54 -3.30
C TYR A 87 2.17 -0.99 -4.22
N LYS A 88 3.38 -0.77 -3.70
CA LYS A 88 4.55 -0.28 -4.46
C LYS A 88 5.41 -1.41 -5.02
N PHE A 89 5.10 -2.67 -4.69
CA PHE A 89 5.94 -3.82 -5.06
C PHE A 89 5.94 -4.06 -6.57
N CYS A 90 7.14 -4.32 -7.10
CA CYS A 90 7.40 -4.66 -8.50
C CYS A 90 8.82 -5.22 -8.63
N GLY A 91 9.28 -5.53 -9.85
CA GLY A 91 10.67 -5.90 -10.11
C GLY A 91 10.96 -7.39 -10.15
N LEU A 92 9.97 -8.26 -9.88
CA LEU A 92 10.08 -9.70 -10.14
C LEU A 92 9.81 -10.01 -11.62
N PRO A 93 10.26 -11.14 -12.16
CA PRO A 93 10.10 -11.49 -13.58
C PRO A 93 8.68 -11.94 -13.94
N GLY A 94 7.68 -11.56 -13.15
CA GLY A 94 6.27 -11.87 -13.33
C GLY A 94 5.40 -11.18 -12.31
N LEU A 95 4.09 -11.40 -12.40
CA LEU A 95 3.11 -10.76 -11.53
C LEU A 95 3.14 -11.34 -10.11
N ILE A 96 3.22 -10.47 -9.12
CA ILE A 96 3.08 -10.84 -7.71
C ILE A 96 1.59 -11.08 -7.42
N LEU A 97 1.23 -12.34 -7.14
CA LEU A 97 -0.14 -12.73 -6.82
C LEU A 97 -0.42 -12.54 -5.33
N ASN A 98 0.45 -13.03 -4.47
CA ASN A 98 0.31 -12.87 -3.03
C ASN A 98 1.58 -12.26 -2.45
N ILE A 99 1.43 -11.39 -1.48
CA ILE A 99 2.55 -10.87 -0.70
C ILE A 99 2.08 -10.55 0.71
N ALA A 100 2.89 -10.89 1.71
CA ALA A 100 2.65 -10.57 3.10
C ALA A 100 3.96 -10.22 3.81
N ASP A 101 3.89 -9.41 4.86
CA ASP A 101 5.03 -9.26 5.74
C ASP A 101 5.13 -10.48 6.68
N THR A 102 6.35 -10.81 7.12
CA THR A 102 6.62 -12.00 7.93
C THR A 102 5.88 -12.03 9.27
N GLN A 103 5.37 -10.90 9.73
CA GLN A 103 4.56 -10.78 10.93
C GLN A 103 3.05 -10.87 10.66
N ASN A 104 2.64 -11.01 9.39
CA ASN A 104 1.24 -11.01 8.93
C ASN A 104 0.43 -9.78 9.36
N HIS A 105 1.09 -8.63 9.54
CA HIS A 105 0.39 -7.36 9.76
C HIS A 105 -0.26 -6.86 8.47
N TYR A 106 0.37 -7.14 7.32
CA TYR A 106 -0.13 -6.80 5.99
C TYR A 106 -0.09 -8.03 5.10
N SER A 107 -1.19 -8.25 4.40
CA SER A 107 -1.31 -9.33 3.42
C SER A 107 -2.15 -8.87 2.24
N PHE A 108 -1.61 -9.02 1.04
CA PHE A 108 -2.31 -8.80 -0.22
C PHE A 108 -2.48 -10.15 -0.90
N LYS A 109 -3.72 -10.49 -1.24
CA LYS A 109 -4.06 -11.76 -1.87
C LYS A 109 -4.72 -11.53 -3.21
N PHE A 110 -4.25 -12.24 -4.21
CA PHE A 110 -4.83 -12.26 -5.54
C PHE A 110 -6.26 -12.81 -5.49
N LEU A 111 -7.16 -12.14 -6.19
CA LEU A 111 -8.54 -12.59 -6.34
C LEU A 111 -8.83 -12.98 -7.78
N SER A 112 -8.58 -12.09 -8.71
CA SER A 112 -8.78 -12.31 -10.15
C SER A 112 -7.98 -11.32 -10.97
N ILE A 113 -7.76 -11.66 -12.24
CA ILE A 113 -7.25 -10.76 -13.27
C ILE A 113 -8.19 -10.83 -14.46
N GLU A 114 -8.55 -9.68 -14.99
CA GLU A 114 -9.41 -9.58 -16.15
C GLU A 114 -8.75 -8.69 -17.20
N LYS A 115 -8.83 -9.12 -18.45
CA LYS A 115 -8.43 -8.27 -19.57
C LYS A 115 -9.64 -7.45 -19.99
N PRO A 116 -9.61 -6.12 -19.89
CA PRO A 116 -10.73 -5.30 -20.34
C PRO A 116 -10.91 -5.43 -21.85
N SER A 117 -12.16 -5.39 -22.30
CA SER A 117 -12.53 -5.44 -23.72
C SER A 117 -12.17 -4.13 -24.47
N GLU A 118 -12.03 -3.05 -23.72
CA GLU A 118 -11.71 -1.71 -24.25
C GLU A 118 -10.54 -1.09 -23.49
N ILE A 119 -9.88 -0.12 -24.11
CA ILE A 119 -8.81 0.65 -23.44
C ILE A 119 -9.45 1.50 -22.34
N ILE A 120 -9.08 1.23 -21.11
CA ILE A 120 -9.53 2.01 -19.96
C ILE A 120 -8.53 3.13 -19.69
N ASN A 121 -8.97 4.37 -19.85
CA ASN A 121 -8.21 5.53 -19.38
C ASN A 121 -8.29 5.61 -17.84
N ILE A 122 -7.14 5.55 -17.20
CA ILE A 122 -7.02 5.74 -15.75
C ILE A 122 -6.80 7.22 -15.49
N GLU A 123 -7.88 7.92 -15.18
CA GLU A 123 -7.80 9.34 -14.81
C GLU A 123 -7.71 9.52 -13.29
N ARG A 124 -6.86 10.44 -12.88
CA ARG A 124 -6.83 10.92 -11.49
C ARG A 124 -7.95 11.94 -11.31
N THR A 125 -9.15 11.48 -10.99
CA THR A 125 -10.37 12.30 -10.95
C THR A 125 -10.44 13.27 -9.78
N ASP A 126 -9.64 13.07 -8.76
CA ASP A 126 -9.68 13.83 -7.52
C ASP A 126 -8.77 15.07 -7.61
N LYS A 127 -9.37 16.26 -7.62
CA LYS A 127 -8.64 17.55 -7.81
C LYS A 127 -8.24 18.21 -6.48
N ASP A 128 -8.93 17.89 -5.38
CA ASP A 128 -8.70 18.52 -4.09
C ASP A 128 -7.64 17.77 -3.27
N ARG A 129 -6.37 17.96 -3.65
CA ARG A 129 -5.24 17.37 -2.96
C ARG A 129 -4.06 18.33 -2.88
N THR A 130 -3.34 18.28 -1.78
CA THR A 130 -2.13 19.06 -1.56
C THR A 130 -0.91 18.27 -1.99
N LYS A 131 -0.12 18.80 -2.92
CA LYS A 131 1.17 18.21 -3.29
C LYS A 131 2.18 18.43 -2.17
N THR A 132 2.92 17.38 -1.86
CA THR A 132 3.91 17.38 -0.79
C THR A 132 5.08 16.44 -1.13
N THR A 133 6.08 16.37 -0.27
CA THR A 133 7.08 15.31 -0.30
C THR A 133 6.67 14.16 0.60
N LYS A 134 7.18 12.95 0.34
CA LYS A 134 6.96 11.78 1.21
C LYS A 134 7.33 12.09 2.66
N ASN A 135 8.49 12.73 2.87
CA ASN A 135 8.99 13.07 4.21
C ASN A 135 8.08 14.05 4.94
N ASP A 136 7.59 15.07 4.24
CA ASP A 136 6.72 16.06 4.86
C ASP A 136 5.33 15.48 5.13
N PHE A 137 4.84 14.60 4.25
CA PHE A 137 3.61 13.84 4.50
C PHE A 137 3.72 13.03 5.80
N PHE A 138 4.80 12.27 5.97
CA PHE A 138 4.98 11.47 7.19
C PHE A 138 5.15 12.32 8.44
N LYS A 139 5.87 13.44 8.37
CA LYS A 139 5.94 14.41 9.50
C LYS A 139 4.57 14.94 9.89
N LEU A 140 3.74 15.29 8.89
CA LEU A 140 2.37 15.75 9.14
C LEU A 140 1.51 14.65 9.75
N GLN A 141 1.62 13.42 9.26
CA GLN A 141 0.90 12.25 9.79
C GLN A 141 1.30 11.97 11.23
N ASP A 142 2.60 11.99 11.56
CA ASP A 142 3.10 11.78 12.92
C ASP A 142 2.66 12.91 13.87
N LYS A 143 2.73 14.16 13.42
CA LYS A 143 2.25 15.31 14.19
C LYS A 143 0.76 15.19 14.51
N HIS A 144 -0.03 14.78 13.51
CA HIS A 144 -1.47 14.55 13.69
C HIS A 144 -1.75 13.42 14.68
N SER A 145 -1.13 12.26 14.51
CA SER A 145 -1.30 11.10 15.39
C SER A 145 -0.93 11.43 16.84
N ASN A 146 0.16 12.17 17.05
CA ASN A 146 0.58 12.60 18.38
C ASN A 146 -0.41 13.59 19.01
N SER A 147 -0.89 14.57 18.24
CA SER A 147 -1.88 15.55 18.72
C SER A 147 -3.22 14.90 19.04
N PHE A 148 -3.66 13.97 18.18
CA PHE A 148 -4.91 13.23 18.34
C PHE A 148 -4.86 12.30 19.56
N SER A 149 -3.78 11.56 19.76
CA SER A 149 -3.62 10.65 20.91
C SER A 149 -3.58 11.40 22.25
N HIS A 150 -3.09 12.64 22.28
CA HIS A 150 -3.14 13.50 23.49
C HIS A 150 -4.56 14.02 23.73
N GLY A 151 -5.26 14.47 22.68
CA GLY A 151 -6.63 15.00 22.79
C GLY A 151 -7.69 13.94 23.15
N VAL A 152 -7.48 12.71 22.70
CA VAL A 152 -8.43 11.60 22.90
C VAL A 152 -8.36 11.01 24.31
N ARG A 153 -7.22 11.09 25.00
CA ARG A 153 -7.11 10.63 26.40
C ARG A 153 -8.11 11.34 27.36
N ASP A 154 -8.54 12.52 26.98
CA ASP A 154 -9.47 13.33 27.78
C ASP A 154 -10.94 13.20 27.30
N MET A 155 -11.21 12.50 26.18
CA MET A 155 -12.58 12.35 25.63
C MET A 155 -13.18 10.99 25.96
N THR A 156 -13.89 10.89 27.05
CA THR A 156 -14.87 9.82 27.31
C THR A 156 -16.16 10.12 26.55
N SER A 157 -16.17 9.92 25.25
CA SER A 157 -17.38 10.07 24.45
C SER A 157 -18.05 8.73 24.20
N ASN A 158 -19.33 8.63 24.50
CA ASN A 158 -20.18 7.50 24.11
C ASN A 158 -20.64 7.56 22.64
N ASP A 159 -20.18 8.54 21.88
CA ASP A 159 -20.51 8.69 20.46
C ASP A 159 -19.76 7.64 19.64
N LYS A 160 -20.55 6.78 18.97
CA LYS A 160 -20.02 5.72 18.09
C LYS A 160 -19.17 6.26 16.93
N ALA A 161 -19.42 7.47 16.46
CA ALA A 161 -18.63 8.09 15.39
C ALA A 161 -17.24 8.48 15.91
N VAL A 162 -17.17 9.03 17.12
CA VAL A 162 -15.91 9.37 17.80
C VAL A 162 -15.12 8.10 18.11
N GLN A 163 -15.76 7.05 18.61
CA GLN A 163 -15.10 5.76 18.87
C GLN A 163 -14.51 5.16 17.58
N ARG A 164 -15.24 5.17 16.47
CA ARG A 164 -14.73 4.71 15.18
C ARG A 164 -13.55 5.55 14.66
N ALA A 165 -13.58 6.87 14.87
CA ALA A 165 -12.48 7.74 14.51
C ALA A 165 -11.22 7.44 15.34
N ILE A 166 -11.39 7.17 16.64
CA ILE A 166 -10.32 6.75 17.54
C ILE A 166 -9.72 5.41 17.08
N GLU A 167 -10.55 4.40 16.84
CA GLU A 167 -10.12 3.09 16.36
C GLU A 167 -9.36 3.20 15.03
N TYR A 168 -9.84 4.05 14.12
CA TYR A 168 -9.19 4.32 12.85
C TYR A 168 -7.80 4.95 13.02
N GLU A 169 -7.67 5.98 13.88
CA GLU A 169 -6.36 6.61 14.14
C GLU A 169 -5.41 5.69 14.90
N MET A 170 -5.91 4.90 15.85
CA MET A 170 -5.09 3.91 16.57
C MET A 170 -4.60 2.79 15.64
N SER A 171 -5.37 2.42 14.62
CA SER A 171 -4.96 1.41 13.64
C SER A 171 -3.77 1.87 12.76
N LYS A 172 -3.52 3.18 12.66
CA LYS A 172 -2.37 3.74 11.95
C LYS A 172 -1.04 3.61 12.71
N ASN A 173 -1.06 3.13 13.96
CA ASN A 173 0.17 2.90 14.74
C ASN A 173 1.04 1.78 14.18
N ASN A 174 0.56 1.03 13.21
CA ASN A 174 1.30 0.01 12.51
C ASN A 174 1.31 0.31 10.99
N PRO A 175 2.04 1.32 10.52
CA PRO A 175 2.07 1.68 9.11
C PRO A 175 2.76 0.60 8.27
N ILE A 176 2.41 0.54 6.99
CA ILE A 176 3.00 -0.42 6.04
C ILE A 176 4.51 -0.18 5.85
N GLU A 177 4.94 1.08 5.90
CA GLU A 177 6.35 1.48 5.93
C GLU A 177 6.70 1.97 7.34
N LEU A 178 7.57 1.23 8.06
CA LEU A 178 8.04 1.57 9.41
C LEU A 178 9.22 2.53 9.38
N ASP A 179 10.10 2.40 8.38
CA ASP A 179 11.21 3.31 8.17
C ASP A 179 10.72 4.53 7.37
N ARG A 180 10.45 5.59 8.07
CA ARG A 180 9.97 6.86 7.51
C ARG A 180 11.11 7.86 7.25
N LYS A 181 12.29 7.32 6.92
CA LYS A 181 13.51 8.10 6.63
C LYS A 181 13.62 8.49 5.17
#